data_294ffe5222e0032606600bf758e139d9
#
_entry.id   294ffe5222e0032606600bf758e139d9
#
_cell.length_a   1.000
_cell.length_b   1.000
_cell.length_c   1.000
_cell.angle_alpha   90.00
_cell.angle_beta   90.00
_cell.angle_gamma   90.00
#
_symmetry.space_group_name_H-M   'P 1'
#
loop_
_entity.id
_entity.type
_entity.pdbx_description
1 polymer ?
#
loop_
_entity_poly.entity_id
_entity_poly.type
_entity_poly.pdbx_seq_one_letter_code
_entity_poly.pdbx_strand_id
1 'polypeptide(L)'
;ELEADATISAEYIFLNHFLGTIDDDIEAKLSNYLRSIQGKHGGWPLYYDGDFNMSASVKAYYALKMVGDDPDAPHMVKARKAILAEGGAAKANVFTRITLALFEQMPWRAIPVIRIEALLLPKWALFHTDKVSYWSRTVMIPLFILAALKPTAVNPRQVHIKELFVKSAEQEACYLVNPTGNWRGATFLMIDRMVRPFESFMPRWLTKRAIEKALVFMKERLNGEDG
;
A
#
# COMPACT_ATOMS: atom_id res chain seq x y z
N GLU A 1 -10.49 11.55 23.05
CA GLU A 1 -10.66 11.74 21.59
C GLU A 1 -9.65 10.86 20.85
N LEU A 2 -10.12 10.17 19.81
CA LEU A 2 -9.23 9.43 18.91
C LEU A 2 -8.82 10.37 17.78
N GLU A 3 -7.53 10.67 17.69
CA GLU A 3 -6.98 11.47 16.62
C GLU A 3 -6.58 10.54 15.46
N ALA A 4 -6.99 10.88 14.24
CA ALA A 4 -6.60 10.12 13.05
C ALA A 4 -5.11 10.31 12.75
N ASP A 5 -4.40 9.22 12.46
CA ASP A 5 -3.04 9.36 11.94
C ASP A 5 -3.02 9.86 10.49
N ALA A 6 -1.84 10.23 10.01
CA ALA A 6 -1.68 10.75 8.64
C ALA A 6 -2.09 9.74 7.55
N THR A 7 -2.06 8.44 7.85
CA THR A 7 -2.34 7.42 6.84
C THR A 7 -3.82 7.38 6.48
N ILE A 8 -4.72 7.59 7.45
CA ILE A 8 -6.18 7.58 7.24
C ILE A 8 -6.58 8.71 6.28
N SER A 9 -6.15 9.95 6.58
CA SER A 9 -6.44 11.10 5.73
C SER A 9 -5.84 10.97 4.32
N ALA A 10 -4.60 10.48 4.23
CA ALA A 10 -3.94 10.26 2.94
C ALA A 10 -4.62 9.15 2.12
N GLU A 11 -5.02 8.05 2.75
CA GLU A 11 -5.68 6.93 2.06
C GLU A 11 -7.08 7.30 1.57
N TYR A 12 -7.78 8.19 2.25
CA TYR A 12 -9.06 8.70 1.77
C TYR A 12 -8.88 9.54 0.49
N ILE A 13 -7.86 10.40 0.43
CA ILE A 13 -7.49 11.13 -0.78
C ILE A 13 -7.16 10.14 -1.91
N PHE A 14 -6.34 9.12 -1.62
CA PHE A 14 -6.01 8.09 -2.61
C PHE A 14 -7.25 7.36 -3.13
N LEU A 15 -8.21 7.01 -2.27
CA LEU A 15 -9.44 6.35 -2.69
C LEU A 15 -10.20 7.20 -3.72
N ASN A 16 -10.37 8.49 -3.45
CA ASN A 16 -11.06 9.41 -4.36
C ASN A 16 -10.32 9.56 -5.69
N HIS A 17 -9.00 9.68 -5.67
CA HIS A 17 -8.17 9.72 -6.88
C HIS A 17 -8.13 8.38 -7.62
N PHE A 18 -8.19 7.25 -6.90
CA PHE A 18 -8.27 5.93 -7.51
C PHE A 18 -9.57 5.74 -8.29
N LEU A 19 -10.68 6.18 -7.71
CA LEU A 19 -12.01 6.11 -8.32
C LEU A 19 -12.29 7.24 -9.32
N GLY A 20 -11.54 8.34 -9.28
CA GLY A 20 -11.79 9.54 -10.06
C GLY A 20 -12.96 10.38 -9.53
N THR A 21 -13.34 10.23 -8.26
CA THR A 21 -14.45 10.91 -7.58
C THR A 21 -13.94 11.94 -6.59
N ILE A 22 -13.25 12.98 -7.09
CA ILE A 22 -12.61 13.98 -6.24
C ILE A 22 -13.67 14.93 -5.65
N ASP A 23 -13.55 15.20 -4.33
CA ASP A 23 -14.29 16.21 -3.60
C ASP A 23 -13.29 17.23 -3.06
N ASP A 24 -13.24 18.41 -3.70
CA ASP A 24 -12.27 19.47 -3.38
C ASP A 24 -12.45 20.03 -1.96
N ASP A 25 -13.67 20.07 -1.42
CA ASP A 25 -13.95 20.58 -0.06
C ASP A 25 -13.41 19.60 1.00
N ILE A 26 -13.59 18.31 0.78
CA ILE A 26 -13.04 17.26 1.66
C ILE A 26 -11.52 17.24 1.55
N GLU A 27 -10.97 17.28 0.35
CA GLU A 27 -9.51 17.33 0.13
C GLU A 27 -8.86 18.51 0.82
N ALA A 28 -9.48 19.71 0.75
CA ALA A 28 -8.98 20.90 1.42
C ALA A 28 -8.90 20.72 2.95
N LYS A 29 -9.90 20.08 3.56
CA LYS A 29 -9.91 19.79 5.01
C LYS A 29 -8.84 18.77 5.38
N LEU A 30 -8.75 17.65 4.62
CA LEU A 30 -7.77 16.59 4.86
C LEU A 30 -6.34 17.09 4.67
N SER A 31 -6.08 17.91 3.64
CA SER A 31 -4.74 18.45 3.40
C SER A 31 -4.32 19.45 4.49
N ASN A 32 -5.25 20.28 4.98
CA ASN A 32 -5.00 21.17 6.11
C ASN A 32 -4.64 20.37 7.37
N TYR A 33 -5.37 19.28 7.62
CA TYR A 33 -5.06 18.38 8.73
C TYR A 33 -3.68 17.75 8.56
N LEU A 34 -3.35 17.19 7.40
CA LEU A 34 -2.04 16.61 7.13
C LEU A 34 -0.91 17.62 7.35
N ARG A 35 -1.05 18.87 6.89
CA ARG A 35 -0.05 19.92 7.13
C ARG A 35 0.11 20.23 8.62
N SER A 36 -0.98 20.23 9.39
CA SER A 36 -0.97 20.57 10.82
C SER A 36 -0.26 19.53 11.69
N ILE A 37 -0.30 18.26 11.30
CA ILE A 37 0.30 17.13 12.05
C ILE A 37 1.70 16.74 11.56
N GLN A 38 2.32 17.52 10.66
CA GLN A 38 3.70 17.26 10.24
C GLN A 38 4.67 17.41 11.40
N GLY A 39 5.46 16.36 11.67
CA GLY A 39 6.40 16.33 12.77
C GLY A 39 7.61 17.26 12.59
N LYS A 40 8.28 17.61 13.69
CA LYS A 40 9.51 18.40 13.70
C LYS A 40 10.64 17.78 12.88
N HIS A 41 10.67 16.45 12.79
CA HIS A 41 11.59 15.66 11.95
C HIS A 41 11.32 15.77 10.44
N GLY A 42 10.25 16.45 10.04
CA GLY A 42 9.93 16.72 8.64
C GLY A 42 8.94 15.75 8.00
N GLY A 43 8.78 14.56 8.52
CA GLY A 43 7.79 13.59 8.06
C GLY A 43 6.57 13.53 8.97
N TRP A 44 5.84 12.40 8.94
CA TRP A 44 4.64 12.16 9.73
C TRP A 44 4.83 10.94 10.64
N PRO A 45 4.48 11.08 11.93
CA PRO A 45 4.42 9.97 12.87
C PRO A 45 3.10 9.19 12.71
N LEU A 46 2.99 8.02 13.39
CA LEU A 46 1.76 7.23 13.50
C LEU A 46 0.91 7.61 14.73
N TYR A 47 1.43 8.43 15.63
CA TYR A 47 0.75 8.91 16.82
C TYR A 47 1.31 10.27 17.23
N TYR A 48 0.59 10.99 18.07
CA TYR A 48 0.97 12.34 18.51
C TYR A 48 2.40 12.37 19.06
N ASP A 49 3.20 13.33 18.57
CA ASP A 49 4.62 13.54 18.94
C ASP A 49 5.51 12.29 18.82
N GLY A 50 5.11 11.35 17.96
CA GLY A 50 5.86 10.12 17.69
C GLY A 50 7.05 10.34 16.75
N ASP A 51 7.85 9.28 16.58
CA ASP A 51 8.99 9.26 15.68
C ASP A 51 8.58 9.27 14.21
N PHE A 52 9.53 9.62 13.34
CA PHE A 52 9.35 9.54 11.89
C PHE A 52 8.91 8.14 11.44
N ASN A 53 7.82 8.09 10.67
CA ASN A 53 7.38 6.86 10.02
C ASN A 53 7.47 7.00 8.50
N MET A 54 8.25 6.14 7.86
CA MET A 54 8.46 6.15 6.41
C MET A 54 7.15 6.03 5.64
N SER A 55 6.30 5.08 6.02
CA SER A 55 5.07 4.78 5.28
C SER A 55 4.02 5.88 5.41
N ALA A 56 3.85 6.44 6.61
CA ALA A 56 2.98 7.59 6.84
C ALA A 56 3.50 8.82 6.09
N SER A 57 4.82 9.06 6.11
CA SER A 57 5.44 10.21 5.45
C SER A 57 5.32 10.16 3.92
N VAL A 58 5.53 8.98 3.31
CA VAL A 58 5.36 8.80 1.86
C VAL A 58 3.91 9.00 1.45
N LYS A 59 2.94 8.45 2.22
CA LYS A 59 1.51 8.61 1.94
C LYS A 59 1.08 10.08 2.07
N ALA A 60 1.44 10.73 3.17
CA ALA A 60 1.07 12.13 3.41
C ALA A 60 1.67 13.07 2.36
N TYR A 61 2.95 12.91 2.01
CA TYR A 61 3.59 13.68 0.93
C TYR A 61 2.85 13.50 -0.40
N TYR A 62 2.54 12.25 -0.77
CA TYR A 62 1.88 11.96 -2.04
C TYR A 62 0.45 12.52 -2.06
N ALA A 63 -0.30 12.37 -0.97
CA ALA A 63 -1.64 12.94 -0.85
C ALA A 63 -1.64 14.47 -0.96
N LEU A 64 -0.72 15.15 -0.26
CA LEU A 64 -0.57 16.61 -0.36
C LEU A 64 -0.24 17.05 -1.79
N LYS A 65 0.66 16.35 -2.48
CA LYS A 65 0.97 16.63 -3.88
C LYS A 65 -0.24 16.39 -4.79
N MET A 66 -1.07 15.36 -4.54
CA MET A 66 -2.31 15.11 -5.28
C MET A 66 -3.33 16.23 -5.11
N VAL A 67 -3.43 16.82 -3.93
CA VAL A 67 -4.33 17.97 -3.67
C VAL A 67 -3.81 19.24 -4.34
N GLY A 68 -2.53 19.31 -4.70
CA GLY A 68 -1.95 20.43 -5.44
C GLY A 68 -0.88 21.20 -4.68
N ASP A 69 -0.35 20.67 -3.58
CA ASP A 69 0.77 21.31 -2.89
C ASP A 69 2.01 21.35 -3.80
N ASP A 70 2.64 22.52 -3.86
CA ASP A 70 3.88 22.69 -4.61
C ASP A 70 5.00 21.83 -3.98
N PRO A 71 5.65 20.95 -4.76
CA PRO A 71 6.79 20.16 -4.28
C PRO A 71 7.94 20.98 -3.69
N ASP A 72 8.03 22.26 -4.03
CA ASP A 72 9.05 23.19 -3.54
C ASP A 72 8.57 24.03 -2.34
N ALA A 73 7.34 23.85 -1.91
CA ALA A 73 6.86 24.44 -0.65
C ALA A 73 7.70 23.96 0.54
N PRO A 74 7.93 24.82 1.56
CA PRO A 74 8.85 24.49 2.68
C PRO A 74 8.54 23.17 3.40
N HIS A 75 7.27 22.86 3.64
CA HIS A 75 6.83 21.61 4.28
C HIS A 75 7.08 20.40 3.36
N MET A 76 6.88 20.52 2.05
CA MET A 76 7.13 19.47 1.08
C MET A 76 8.62 19.17 0.91
N VAL A 77 9.45 20.23 0.82
CA VAL A 77 10.92 20.10 0.77
C VAL A 77 11.45 19.41 2.03
N LYS A 78 10.93 19.79 3.20
CA LYS A 78 11.31 19.19 4.48
C LYS A 78 10.94 17.71 4.51
N ALA A 79 9.74 17.35 4.07
CA ALA A 79 9.28 15.97 4.00
C ALA A 79 10.11 15.12 3.03
N ARG A 80 10.34 15.63 1.83
CA ARG A 80 11.16 14.97 0.80
C ARG A 80 12.57 14.68 1.33
N LYS A 81 13.22 15.65 1.98
CA LYS A 81 14.56 15.45 2.58
C LYS A 81 14.54 14.35 3.65
N ALA A 82 13.56 14.37 4.56
CA ALA A 82 13.44 13.35 5.59
C ALA A 82 13.20 11.95 5.01
N ILE A 83 12.31 11.81 4.02
CA ILE A 83 12.04 10.54 3.35
C ILE A 83 13.30 10.00 2.64
N LEU A 84 14.02 10.85 1.91
CA LEU A 84 15.23 10.44 1.20
C LEU A 84 16.38 10.07 2.14
N ALA A 85 16.52 10.75 3.28
CA ALA A 85 17.52 10.43 4.31
C ALA A 85 17.33 9.01 4.87
N GLU A 86 16.10 8.55 5.00
CA GLU A 86 15.75 7.21 5.49
C GLU A 86 15.70 6.14 4.36
N GLY A 87 16.17 6.48 3.15
CA GLY A 87 16.31 5.55 2.02
C GLY A 87 15.19 5.59 0.99
N GLY A 88 14.29 6.56 1.07
CA GLY A 88 13.26 6.85 0.07
C GLY A 88 12.04 5.93 0.11
N ALA A 89 11.08 6.20 -0.77
CA ALA A 89 9.79 5.51 -0.82
C ALA A 89 9.90 3.98 -1.02
N ALA A 90 11.00 3.49 -1.57
CA ALA A 90 11.26 2.06 -1.71
C ALA A 90 11.34 1.30 -0.36
N LYS A 91 11.60 2.00 0.74
CA LYS A 91 11.65 1.44 2.10
C LYS A 91 10.32 1.42 2.82
N ALA A 92 9.25 1.97 2.23
CA ALA A 92 7.91 1.92 2.79
C ALA A 92 7.44 0.47 3.01
N ASN A 93 6.47 0.28 3.90
CA ASN A 93 5.89 -1.04 4.18
C ASN A 93 5.12 -1.60 2.97
N VAL A 94 4.74 -2.88 3.04
CA VAL A 94 4.09 -3.57 1.93
C VAL A 94 2.76 -2.93 1.53
N PHE A 95 1.97 -2.43 2.48
CA PHE A 95 0.68 -1.80 2.18
C PHE A 95 0.86 -0.49 1.40
N THR A 96 1.80 0.35 1.81
CA THR A 96 2.17 1.57 1.07
C THR A 96 2.68 1.23 -0.32
N ARG A 97 3.50 0.17 -0.48
CA ARG A 97 3.96 -0.27 -1.80
C ARG A 97 2.82 -0.75 -2.69
N ILE A 98 1.80 -1.43 -2.13
CA ILE A 98 0.59 -1.80 -2.89
C ILE A 98 -0.11 -0.55 -3.39
N THR A 99 -0.35 0.45 -2.52
CA THR A 99 -0.93 1.73 -2.93
C THR A 99 -0.11 2.40 -4.03
N LEU A 100 1.21 2.47 -3.88
CA LEU A 100 2.08 3.04 -4.90
C LEU A 100 2.05 2.27 -6.23
N ALA A 101 1.88 0.95 -6.19
CA ALA A 101 1.74 0.15 -7.40
C ALA A 101 0.39 0.36 -8.09
N LEU A 102 -0.71 0.55 -7.35
CA LEU A 102 -2.01 0.91 -7.89
C LEU A 102 -1.98 2.24 -8.66
N PHE A 103 -1.14 3.18 -8.21
CA PHE A 103 -0.92 4.48 -8.85
C PHE A 103 0.28 4.50 -9.82
N GLU A 104 0.83 3.35 -10.20
CA GLU A 104 1.97 3.21 -11.13
C GLU A 104 3.26 3.93 -10.69
N GLN A 105 3.37 4.26 -9.38
CA GLN A 105 4.60 4.85 -8.84
C GLN A 105 5.68 3.81 -8.56
N MET A 106 5.29 2.53 -8.54
CA MET A 106 6.16 1.42 -8.22
C MET A 106 5.72 0.16 -8.97
N PRO A 107 6.64 -0.66 -9.50
CA PRO A 107 6.26 -1.89 -10.18
C PRO A 107 5.72 -2.94 -9.20
N TRP A 108 4.77 -3.77 -9.62
CA TRP A 108 4.20 -4.85 -8.81
C TRP A 108 5.25 -5.85 -8.29
N ARG A 109 6.42 -5.95 -8.91
CA ARG A 109 7.55 -6.76 -8.40
C ARG A 109 8.10 -6.29 -7.05
N ALA A 110 7.79 -5.05 -6.65
CA ALA A 110 8.16 -4.49 -5.35
C ALA A 110 7.34 -5.07 -4.19
N ILE A 111 6.27 -5.79 -4.49
CA ILE A 111 5.36 -6.40 -3.53
C ILE A 111 5.68 -7.89 -3.44
N PRO A 112 5.63 -8.52 -2.24
CA PRO A 112 5.71 -9.97 -2.11
C PRO A 112 4.67 -10.67 -2.97
N VAL A 113 4.98 -11.87 -3.46
CA VAL A 113 4.03 -12.64 -4.26
C VAL A 113 2.81 -13.00 -3.42
N ILE A 114 1.68 -12.43 -3.79
CA ILE A 114 0.38 -12.65 -3.15
C ILE A 114 -0.49 -13.44 -4.13
N ARG A 115 -0.72 -14.72 -3.82
CA ARG A 115 -1.42 -15.66 -4.71
C ARG A 115 -2.86 -15.90 -4.25
N ILE A 116 -3.82 -15.41 -5.04
CA ILE A 116 -5.24 -15.61 -4.75
C ILE A 116 -5.64 -17.09 -4.79
N GLU A 117 -4.93 -17.91 -5.55
CA GLU A 117 -5.17 -19.35 -5.65
C GLU A 117 -4.93 -20.08 -4.32
N ALA A 118 -4.26 -19.44 -3.36
CA ALA A 118 -4.15 -19.95 -1.98
C ALA A 118 -5.54 -20.17 -1.32
N LEU A 119 -6.57 -19.43 -1.75
CA LEU A 119 -7.94 -19.63 -1.31
C LEU A 119 -8.54 -20.98 -1.73
N LEU A 120 -7.99 -21.61 -2.75
CA LEU A 120 -8.45 -22.91 -3.26
C LEU A 120 -7.71 -24.08 -2.64
N LEU A 121 -6.69 -23.84 -1.82
CA LEU A 121 -5.96 -24.90 -1.14
C LEU A 121 -6.91 -25.74 -0.27
N PRO A 122 -6.66 -27.05 -0.12
CA PRO A 122 -7.42 -27.87 0.80
C PRO A 122 -7.10 -27.52 2.26
N LYS A 123 -8.05 -27.76 3.20
CA LYS A 123 -7.92 -27.39 4.61
C LYS A 123 -6.69 -27.95 5.33
N TRP A 124 -6.17 -29.06 4.87
CA TRP A 124 -4.96 -29.67 5.43
C TRP A 124 -3.67 -28.92 5.00
N ALA A 125 -3.71 -28.14 3.94
CA ALA A 125 -2.52 -27.42 3.45
C ALA A 125 -2.00 -26.42 4.50
N LEU A 126 -0.68 -26.28 4.58
CA LEU A 126 -0.02 -25.43 5.57
C LEU A 126 -0.46 -23.96 5.47
N PHE A 127 -0.64 -23.46 4.26
CA PHE A 127 -1.01 -22.07 3.96
C PHE A 127 -2.51 -21.87 3.70
N HIS A 128 -3.37 -22.79 4.20
CA HIS A 128 -4.80 -22.62 4.05
C HIS A 128 -5.30 -21.40 4.87
N THR A 129 -6.18 -20.62 4.28
CA THR A 129 -6.67 -19.36 4.88
C THR A 129 -7.42 -19.54 6.20
N ASP A 130 -8.02 -20.72 6.46
CA ASP A 130 -8.67 -21.01 7.76
C ASP A 130 -7.69 -21.07 8.94
N LYS A 131 -6.38 -21.20 8.66
CA LYS A 131 -5.32 -21.17 9.69
C LYS A 131 -4.88 -19.76 10.05
N VAL A 132 -5.40 -18.77 9.34
CA VAL A 132 -5.14 -17.35 9.57
C VAL A 132 -6.32 -16.78 10.37
N SER A 133 -6.02 -15.83 11.28
CA SER A 133 -7.05 -15.19 12.08
C SER A 133 -8.14 -14.52 11.23
N TYR A 134 -9.35 -14.38 11.77
CA TYR A 134 -10.45 -13.74 11.07
C TYR A 134 -10.08 -12.33 10.59
N TRP A 135 -9.52 -11.50 11.46
CA TRP A 135 -9.07 -10.14 11.13
C TRP A 135 -8.04 -10.11 10.01
N SER A 136 -7.05 -10.98 10.05
CA SER A 136 -6.06 -11.06 8.97
C SER A 136 -6.71 -11.46 7.64
N ARG A 137 -7.71 -12.34 7.65
CA ARG A 137 -8.43 -12.73 6.42
C ARG A 137 -9.22 -11.57 5.82
N THR A 138 -9.88 -10.75 6.64
CA THR A 138 -10.64 -9.58 6.14
C THR A 138 -9.77 -8.56 5.43
N VAL A 139 -8.49 -8.46 5.81
CA VAL A 139 -7.50 -7.60 5.13
C VAL A 139 -6.87 -8.31 3.93
N MET A 140 -6.45 -9.57 4.10
CA MET A 140 -5.68 -10.28 3.07
C MET A 140 -6.50 -10.62 1.83
N ILE A 141 -7.79 -10.99 1.98
CA ILE A 141 -8.60 -11.44 0.84
C ILE A 141 -8.84 -10.33 -0.18
N PRO A 142 -9.20 -9.09 0.19
CA PRO A 142 -9.23 -7.97 -0.75
C PRO A 142 -7.88 -7.72 -1.43
N LEU A 143 -6.78 -7.79 -0.68
CA LEU A 143 -5.43 -7.62 -1.25
C LEU A 143 -5.06 -8.71 -2.25
N PHE A 144 -5.54 -9.95 -2.07
CA PHE A 144 -5.37 -11.02 -3.05
C PHE A 144 -6.06 -10.69 -4.37
N ILE A 145 -7.26 -10.08 -4.33
CA ILE A 145 -7.97 -9.64 -5.53
C ILE A 145 -7.18 -8.53 -6.22
N LEU A 146 -6.75 -7.50 -5.48
CA LEU A 146 -5.95 -6.40 -6.05
C LEU A 146 -4.64 -6.90 -6.68
N ALA A 147 -3.93 -7.82 -6.02
CA ALA A 147 -2.71 -8.41 -6.55
C ALA A 147 -2.95 -9.28 -7.80
N ALA A 148 -4.10 -9.94 -7.89
CA ALA A 148 -4.47 -10.76 -9.05
C ALA A 148 -4.93 -9.92 -10.25
N LEU A 149 -5.68 -8.85 -10.01
CA LEU A 149 -6.23 -7.98 -11.06
C LEU A 149 -5.28 -6.86 -11.46
N LYS A 150 -4.39 -6.43 -10.57
CA LYS A 150 -3.43 -5.32 -10.75
C LYS A 150 -4.11 -4.07 -11.37
N PRO A 151 -5.22 -3.59 -10.78
CA PRO A 151 -5.92 -2.44 -11.35
C PRO A 151 -5.05 -1.18 -11.26
N THR A 152 -5.26 -0.26 -12.19
CA THR A 152 -4.60 1.05 -12.22
C THR A 152 -5.56 2.14 -11.78
N ALA A 153 -5.10 3.05 -10.93
CA ALA A 153 -5.86 4.21 -10.49
C ALA A 153 -6.17 5.16 -11.64
N VAL A 154 -7.32 5.81 -11.60
CA VAL A 154 -7.69 6.85 -12.59
C VAL A 154 -6.70 8.01 -12.55
N ASN A 155 -6.27 8.43 -11.33
CA ASN A 155 -5.30 9.51 -11.09
C ASN A 155 -5.55 10.74 -11.98
N PRO A 156 -6.69 11.42 -11.85
CA PRO A 156 -7.12 12.44 -12.83
C PRO A 156 -6.15 13.60 -12.99
N ARG A 157 -5.39 13.92 -11.93
CA ARG A 157 -4.39 15.01 -11.94
C ARG A 157 -3.00 14.53 -12.38
N GLN A 158 -2.83 13.24 -12.69
CA GLN A 158 -1.58 12.62 -13.18
C GLN A 158 -0.35 12.93 -12.30
N VAL A 159 -0.54 12.91 -10.98
CA VAL A 159 0.51 13.25 -10.02
C VAL A 159 1.44 12.06 -9.80
N HIS A 160 2.74 12.33 -9.80
CA HIS A 160 3.81 11.34 -9.60
C HIS A 160 4.76 11.79 -8.50
N ILE A 161 5.47 10.83 -7.88
CA ILE A 161 6.41 11.05 -6.77
C ILE A 161 7.80 10.48 -7.04
N LYS A 162 8.27 10.55 -8.27
CA LYS A 162 9.60 10.05 -8.68
C LYS A 162 10.74 10.60 -7.82
N GLU A 163 10.58 11.82 -7.34
CA GLU A 163 11.52 12.53 -6.47
C GLU A 163 11.68 11.93 -5.06
N LEU A 164 10.80 11.01 -4.65
CA LEU A 164 10.92 10.31 -3.38
C LEU A 164 11.76 9.02 -3.47
N PHE A 165 12.26 8.68 -4.63
CA PHE A 165 13.08 7.48 -4.83
C PHE A 165 14.55 7.83 -4.94
N VAL A 166 15.41 7.16 -4.13
CA VAL A 166 16.87 7.31 -4.20
C VAL A 166 17.43 6.71 -5.50
N LYS A 167 16.85 5.58 -5.92
CA LYS A 167 17.06 4.97 -7.25
C LYS A 167 15.72 4.93 -7.95
N SER A 168 15.70 5.05 -9.27
CA SER A 168 14.41 4.94 -9.97
C SER A 168 13.70 3.63 -9.64
N ALA A 169 12.38 3.66 -9.61
CA ALA A 169 11.57 2.49 -9.23
C ALA A 169 11.85 1.27 -10.13
N GLU A 170 12.27 1.51 -11.38
CA GLU A 170 12.63 0.45 -12.33
C GLU A 170 14.02 -0.15 -12.04
N GLN A 171 14.95 0.67 -11.54
CA GLN A 171 16.34 0.30 -11.28
C GLN A 171 16.55 -0.31 -9.89
N GLU A 172 15.60 -0.15 -8.98
CA GLU A 172 15.70 -0.76 -7.66
C GLU A 172 15.60 -2.29 -7.77
N ALA A 173 16.70 -2.96 -7.50
CA ALA A 173 16.80 -4.41 -7.63
C ALA A 173 16.23 -5.17 -6.43
N CYS A 174 16.23 -4.56 -5.25
CA CYS A 174 15.95 -5.25 -3.99
C CYS A 174 14.92 -4.49 -3.13
N TYR A 175 13.64 -4.68 -3.45
CA TYR A 175 12.55 -4.14 -2.64
C TYR A 175 12.26 -4.97 -1.38
N LEU A 176 12.41 -6.29 -1.48
CA LEU A 176 12.11 -7.20 -0.40
C LEU A 176 13.35 -7.44 0.45
N VAL A 177 13.35 -6.86 1.62
CA VAL A 177 14.42 -7.04 2.64
C VAL A 177 13.81 -7.78 3.81
N ASN A 178 14.59 -8.67 4.44
CA ASN A 178 14.20 -9.35 5.66
C ASN A 178 14.14 -8.33 6.82
N PRO A 179 12.96 -7.89 7.28
CA PRO A 179 12.85 -6.83 8.27
C PRO A 179 13.30 -7.27 9.67
N THR A 180 13.29 -8.56 9.92
CA THR A 180 13.59 -9.12 11.25
C THR A 180 15.01 -9.68 11.36
N GLY A 181 15.73 -9.82 10.23
CA GLY A 181 17.06 -10.41 10.17
C GLY A 181 17.12 -11.89 10.56
N ASN A 182 16.00 -12.50 10.96
CA ASN A 182 15.95 -13.88 11.44
C ASN A 182 15.73 -14.88 10.29
N TRP A 183 15.93 -16.17 10.58
CA TRP A 183 15.81 -17.26 9.61
C TRP A 183 14.39 -17.38 9.02
N ARG A 184 13.33 -17.07 9.78
CA ARG A 184 11.95 -17.09 9.32
C ARG A 184 11.71 -16.09 8.18
N GLY A 185 12.20 -14.86 8.34
CA GLY A 185 12.12 -13.85 7.27
C GLY A 185 12.91 -14.27 6.03
N ALA A 186 14.09 -14.88 6.21
CA ALA A 186 14.87 -15.44 5.09
C ALA A 186 14.11 -16.54 4.35
N THR A 187 13.41 -17.44 5.06
CA THR A 187 12.56 -18.48 4.48
C THR A 187 11.42 -17.89 3.65
N PHE A 188 10.74 -16.84 4.13
CA PHE A 188 9.69 -16.16 3.36
C PHE A 188 10.22 -15.54 2.08
N LEU A 189 11.38 -14.89 2.11
CA LEU A 189 12.01 -14.34 0.90
C LEU A 189 12.44 -15.44 -0.09
N MET A 190 12.89 -16.58 0.41
CA MET A 190 13.21 -17.72 -0.42
C MET A 190 11.95 -18.28 -1.12
N ILE A 191 10.85 -18.46 -0.38
CA ILE A 191 9.56 -18.88 -0.93
C ILE A 191 9.07 -17.89 -1.99
N ASP A 192 9.11 -16.59 -1.72
CA ASP A 192 8.73 -15.55 -2.70
C ASP A 192 9.53 -15.69 -3.99
N ARG A 193 10.85 -15.84 -3.88
CA ARG A 193 11.75 -16.01 -5.03
C ARG A 193 11.47 -17.29 -5.81
N MET A 194 11.12 -18.39 -5.13
CA MET A 194 10.78 -19.66 -5.77
C MET A 194 9.42 -19.65 -6.45
N VAL A 195 8.43 -18.95 -5.87
CA VAL A 195 7.05 -18.92 -6.40
C VAL A 195 6.89 -17.91 -7.53
N ARG A 196 7.65 -16.82 -7.53
CA ARG A 196 7.57 -15.74 -8.52
C ARG A 196 7.66 -16.17 -9.98
N PRO A 197 8.58 -17.08 -10.40
CA PRO A 197 8.64 -17.56 -11.79
C PRO A 197 7.37 -18.31 -12.23
N PHE A 198 6.68 -18.97 -11.30
CA PHE A 198 5.46 -19.74 -11.59
C PHE A 198 4.21 -18.85 -11.67
N GLU A 199 4.32 -17.55 -11.43
CA GLU A 199 3.20 -16.63 -11.51
C GLU A 199 2.57 -16.61 -12.92
N SER A 200 3.37 -16.71 -13.96
CA SER A 200 2.92 -16.71 -15.35
C SER A 200 2.33 -18.07 -15.84
N PHE A 201 2.57 -19.15 -15.13
CA PHE A 201 2.12 -20.50 -15.55
C PHE A 201 0.74 -20.87 -15.00
N MET A 202 0.16 -20.04 -14.14
CA MET A 202 -1.11 -20.38 -13.50
C MET A 202 -2.28 -20.28 -14.50
N PRO A 203 -3.13 -21.33 -14.61
CA PRO A 203 -4.29 -21.29 -15.51
C PRO A 203 -5.29 -20.20 -15.12
N ARG A 204 -5.71 -19.40 -16.07
CA ARG A 204 -6.67 -18.29 -15.86
C ARG A 204 -7.99 -18.73 -15.23
N TRP A 205 -8.47 -19.94 -15.52
CA TRP A 205 -9.69 -20.46 -14.93
C TRP A 205 -9.57 -20.68 -13.42
N LEU A 206 -8.39 -21.06 -12.94
CA LEU A 206 -8.11 -21.24 -11.51
C LEU A 206 -8.12 -19.91 -10.77
N THR A 207 -7.44 -18.90 -11.33
CA THR A 207 -7.44 -17.53 -10.80
C THR A 207 -8.87 -16.96 -10.77
N LYS A 208 -9.67 -17.15 -11.84
CA LYS A 208 -11.06 -16.71 -11.90
C LYS A 208 -11.90 -17.34 -10.78
N ARG A 209 -11.80 -18.67 -10.61
CA ARG A 209 -12.50 -19.40 -9.53
C ARG A 209 -12.08 -18.91 -8.13
N ALA A 210 -10.79 -18.60 -7.94
CA ALA A 210 -10.29 -18.04 -6.69
C ALA A 210 -10.86 -16.63 -6.42
N ILE A 211 -10.94 -15.78 -7.44
CA ILE A 211 -11.57 -14.45 -7.35
C ILE A 211 -13.05 -14.59 -6.99
N GLU A 212 -13.80 -15.47 -7.63
CA GLU A 212 -15.20 -15.72 -7.32
C GLU A 212 -15.39 -16.13 -5.84
N LYS A 213 -14.55 -17.04 -5.33
CA LYS A 213 -14.55 -17.43 -3.92
C LYS A 213 -14.24 -16.27 -2.98
N ALA A 214 -13.27 -15.43 -3.35
CA ALA A 214 -12.91 -14.23 -2.59
C ALA A 214 -14.07 -13.21 -2.56
N LEU A 215 -14.74 -12.99 -3.67
CA LEU A 215 -15.90 -12.09 -3.75
C LEU A 215 -17.09 -12.59 -2.92
N VAL A 216 -17.35 -13.89 -2.88
CA VAL A 216 -18.37 -14.46 -1.99
C VAL A 216 -18.01 -14.15 -0.53
N PHE A 217 -16.76 -14.42 -0.12
CA PHE A 217 -16.29 -14.11 1.24
C PHE A 217 -16.47 -12.62 1.60
N MET A 218 -16.18 -11.71 0.67
CA MET A 218 -16.36 -10.28 0.90
C MET A 218 -17.84 -9.89 1.00
N LYS A 219 -18.66 -10.36 0.05
CA LYS A 219 -20.11 -10.03 0.01
C LYS A 219 -20.84 -10.48 1.27
N GLU A 220 -20.50 -11.63 1.84
CA GLU A 220 -21.07 -12.13 3.08
C GLU A 220 -20.79 -11.21 4.29
N ARG A 221 -19.82 -10.30 4.18
CA ARG A 221 -19.39 -9.38 5.24
C ARG A 221 -19.74 -7.92 4.98
N LEU A 222 -20.25 -7.62 3.80
CA LEU A 222 -20.80 -6.32 3.44
C LEU A 222 -22.32 -6.38 3.64
N ASN A 223 -22.76 -6.30 4.89
CA ASN A 223 -24.19 -6.42 5.25
C ASN A 223 -24.99 -5.15 4.95
N GLY A 224 -24.33 -4.05 4.57
CA GLY A 224 -25.03 -2.79 4.24
C GLY A 224 -25.55 -2.00 5.44
N GLU A 225 -25.36 -2.48 6.66
CA GLU A 225 -25.82 -1.82 7.88
C GLU A 225 -24.72 -1.05 8.62
N ASP A 226 -23.45 -1.29 8.30
CA ASP A 226 -22.28 -0.75 8.99
C ASP A 226 -21.41 0.13 8.03
N GLY A 227 -22.03 0.75 7.05
CA GLY A 227 -21.36 1.54 6.02
C GLY A 227 -21.17 2.99 6.33
#